data_bdc60b86a3929e85e48fbfb4a81ccb74
#
_entry.id   bdc60b86a3929e85e48fbfb4a81ccb74
#
_cell.length_a   1.000
_cell.length_b   1.000
_cell.length_c   1.000
_cell.angle_alpha   90.00
_cell.angle_beta   90.00
_cell.angle_gamma   90.00
#
_symmetry.space_group_name_H-M   'P 1'
#
loop_
_entity.id
_entity.type
_entity.pdbx_description
1 polymer ?
#
loop_
_entity_poly.entity_id
_entity_poly.type
_entity_poly.pdbx_seq_one_letter_code
_entity_poly.pdbx_strand_id
1 'polypeptide(L)'
;VPNGDFETLGVTLSENSLEQNGKWSISAGINYQTTLTYTISEPAGWASVNAKTTSSSTRNSLFVVPSTFNTTLNWVSTVPSIRFLGTGGGSETPSSYAGFTAQSGANAMVIRNVAWDPVGSVPGVWRKEFAGSDEYYNHNIPDISRVSAGKMFLGTYAYADGSETYNEGTAFSSRPAVLKGFYIYTNDPGDTAEKGTVSVQVMSGNTVIGTGSAKLGAASSYTAFSVPVEYIADAAKATAVRIMFCSSDKSRENDIVVSTFNGRYESARHGATLVVDNLTFEY
;
A
#
# COMPACT_ATOMS: atom_id res chain seq x y z
N VAL A 1 -12.88 -8.40 15.83
CA VAL A 1 -12.19 -8.72 14.57
C VAL A 1 -10.85 -9.38 14.90
N PRO A 2 -10.48 -10.50 14.27
CA PRO A 2 -9.15 -11.09 14.49
C PRO A 2 -8.06 -10.06 14.19
N ASN A 3 -7.17 -9.80 15.19
CA ASN A 3 -6.09 -8.82 15.09
C ASN A 3 -6.52 -7.49 14.43
N GLY A 4 -7.65 -6.94 14.90
CA GLY A 4 -8.25 -5.74 14.32
C GLY A 4 -7.56 -4.44 14.75
N ASP A 5 -6.69 -4.50 15.73
CA ASP A 5 -5.78 -3.43 16.17
C ASP A 5 -4.42 -3.46 15.46
N PHE A 6 -4.17 -4.49 14.64
CA PHE A 6 -2.95 -4.70 13.84
C PHE A 6 -1.64 -4.80 14.64
N GLU A 7 -1.71 -4.97 15.96
CA GLU A 7 -0.54 -4.98 16.83
C GLU A 7 0.23 -6.31 16.77
N THR A 8 -0.43 -7.41 16.40
CA THR A 8 0.24 -8.68 16.19
C THR A 8 0.71 -8.79 14.75
N LEU A 9 1.99 -8.66 14.52
CA LEU A 9 2.60 -8.80 13.20
C LEU A 9 2.74 -10.29 12.84
N GLY A 10 2.35 -10.62 11.64
CA GLY A 10 2.51 -11.95 11.04
C GLY A 10 3.91 -12.13 10.44
N VAL A 11 4.07 -13.24 9.72
CA VAL A 11 5.26 -13.46 8.92
C VAL A 11 5.36 -12.33 7.92
N THR A 12 6.45 -11.63 8.02
CA THR A 12 6.76 -10.53 7.14
C THR A 12 7.08 -11.06 5.75
N LEU A 13 6.80 -10.26 4.75
CA LEU A 13 7.50 -10.34 3.48
C LEU A 13 9.02 -10.08 3.68
N SER A 14 9.54 -10.22 4.88
CA SER A 14 10.90 -9.90 5.29
C SER A 14 11.92 -10.94 4.86
N GLU A 15 11.52 -12.15 4.69
CA GLU A 15 12.35 -13.08 3.95
C GLU A 15 12.51 -12.62 2.50
N ASN A 16 11.62 -11.74 2.06
CA ASN A 16 11.71 -10.94 0.87
C ASN A 16 12.00 -9.48 1.26
N SER A 17 13.12 -9.23 1.93
CA SER A 17 13.67 -7.88 1.92
C SER A 17 13.74 -7.49 0.45
N LEU A 18 12.92 -6.52 0.05
CA LEU A 18 12.96 -5.99 -1.30
C LEU A 18 14.25 -5.19 -1.40
N GLU A 19 15.33 -5.92 -1.60
CA GLU A 19 16.62 -5.34 -1.93
C GLU A 19 16.54 -4.90 -3.39
N GLN A 20 16.30 -3.63 -3.59
CA GLN A 20 16.34 -3.03 -4.90
C GLN A 20 17.74 -2.48 -5.15
N ASN A 21 18.53 -3.22 -5.90
CA ASN A 21 19.83 -2.76 -6.39
C ASN A 21 19.63 -2.11 -7.77
N GLY A 22 19.61 -0.79 -7.82
CA GLY A 22 19.55 -0.04 -9.06
C GLY A 22 20.92 0.51 -9.45
N LYS A 23 21.37 0.21 -10.67
CA LYS A 23 22.48 0.91 -11.28
C LYS A 23 21.93 1.89 -12.30
N TRP A 24 22.23 3.14 -12.10
CA TRP A 24 21.96 4.17 -13.09
C TRP A 24 23.27 4.58 -13.76
N SER A 25 23.27 4.56 -15.07
CA SER A 25 24.33 5.16 -15.86
C SER A 25 23.80 6.45 -16.45
N ILE A 26 24.31 7.56 -16.01
CA ILE A 26 24.09 8.83 -16.68
C ILE A 26 25.18 8.99 -17.74
N SER A 27 24.83 9.59 -18.87
CA SER A 27 25.74 9.83 -20.02
C SER A 27 27.02 10.58 -19.69
N ALA A 28 27.25 11.00 -18.49
CA ALA A 28 28.47 11.61 -17.96
C ALA A 28 29.42 10.61 -17.31
N GLY A 29 29.22 9.30 -17.44
CA GLY A 29 30.13 8.27 -16.91
C GLY A 29 30.05 8.06 -15.40
N ILE A 30 29.05 8.60 -14.72
CA ILE A 30 28.88 8.43 -13.29
C ILE A 30 27.92 7.26 -13.07
N ASN A 31 28.46 6.16 -12.57
CA ASN A 31 27.67 5.03 -12.10
C ASN A 31 27.39 5.21 -10.61
N TYR A 32 26.15 5.12 -10.21
CA TYR A 32 25.82 4.98 -8.81
C TYR A 32 24.94 3.74 -8.58
N GLN A 33 25.16 3.13 -7.48
CA GLN A 33 24.39 1.98 -7.03
C GLN A 33 23.57 2.40 -5.84
N THR A 34 22.29 2.19 -5.92
CA THR A 34 21.38 2.44 -4.81
C THR A 34 20.78 1.12 -4.35
N THR A 35 20.79 0.89 -3.07
CA THR A 35 20.09 -0.23 -2.45
C THR A 35 19.05 0.34 -1.50
N LEU A 36 17.79 0.07 -1.77
CA LEU A 36 16.69 0.40 -0.87
C LEU A 36 16.22 -0.90 -0.24
N THR A 37 16.46 -1.07 1.04
CA THR A 37 15.97 -2.22 1.80
C THR A 37 14.84 -1.77 2.70
N TYR A 38 13.70 -2.41 2.61
CA TYR A 38 12.60 -2.20 3.53
C TYR A 38 11.98 -3.54 3.93
N THR A 39 11.47 -3.58 5.13
CA THR A 39 10.77 -4.73 5.67
C THR A 39 9.29 -4.38 5.80
N ILE A 40 8.44 -5.15 5.14
CA ILE A 40 7.00 -5.01 5.23
C ILE A 40 6.48 -6.12 6.14
N SER A 41 5.81 -5.74 7.23
CA SER A 41 5.13 -6.69 8.10
C SER A 41 3.63 -6.57 7.88
N GLU A 42 3.02 -7.68 7.45
CA GLU A 42 1.57 -7.78 7.41
C GLU A 42 1.05 -8.20 8.78
N PRO A 43 -0.10 -7.70 9.23
CA PRO A 43 -0.67 -8.16 10.49
C PRO A 43 -1.03 -9.66 10.42
N ALA A 44 -0.87 -10.38 11.51
CA ALA A 44 -1.17 -11.82 11.54
C ALA A 44 -2.63 -12.08 11.13
N GLY A 45 -2.82 -12.97 10.15
CA GLY A 45 -4.12 -13.32 9.58
C GLY A 45 -4.65 -12.38 8.50
N TRP A 46 -3.91 -11.32 8.19
CA TRP A 46 -4.22 -10.38 7.10
C TRP A 46 -3.21 -10.55 5.96
N ALA A 47 -3.66 -10.27 4.77
CA ALA A 47 -2.84 -10.26 3.55
C ALA A 47 -3.07 -8.97 2.76
N SER A 48 -2.10 -8.63 1.94
CA SER A 48 -2.16 -7.49 1.02
C SER A 48 -1.80 -7.90 -0.41
N VAL A 49 -1.98 -6.97 -1.35
CA VAL A 49 -1.57 -7.18 -2.75
C VAL A 49 -0.11 -6.74 -3.00
N ASN A 50 0.70 -6.63 -1.95
CA ASN A 50 2.10 -6.23 -2.08
C ASN A 50 2.90 -7.14 -3.01
N ALA A 51 2.66 -8.45 -2.99
CA ALA A 51 3.34 -9.39 -3.88
C ALA A 51 3.17 -9.02 -5.37
N LYS A 52 2.02 -8.44 -5.75
CA LYS A 52 1.78 -7.89 -7.09
C LYS A 52 2.49 -6.54 -7.27
N THR A 53 2.23 -5.59 -6.39
CA THR A 53 2.66 -4.21 -6.57
C THR A 53 4.17 -4.01 -6.37
N THR A 54 4.84 -4.97 -5.77
CA THR A 54 6.29 -5.01 -5.64
C THR A 54 6.96 -5.98 -6.62
N SER A 55 6.17 -6.76 -7.38
CA SER A 55 6.71 -7.57 -8.46
C SER A 55 7.04 -6.66 -9.63
N SER A 56 8.30 -6.50 -9.95
CA SER A 56 8.74 -5.76 -11.12
C SER A 56 9.55 -6.69 -12.00
N SER A 57 9.27 -6.68 -13.30
CA SER A 57 10.13 -7.31 -14.31
C SER A 57 11.52 -6.67 -14.35
N THR A 58 11.59 -5.43 -13.87
CA THR A 58 12.84 -4.69 -13.66
C THR A 58 13.09 -4.50 -12.17
N ARG A 59 13.53 -5.56 -11.48
CA ARG A 59 13.92 -5.53 -10.06
C ARG A 59 14.94 -4.45 -9.68
N ASN A 60 15.44 -3.72 -10.67
CA ASN A 60 16.38 -2.63 -10.54
C ASN A 60 15.72 -1.24 -10.44
N SER A 61 14.41 -1.18 -10.31
CA SER A 61 13.71 0.09 -10.25
C SER A 61 13.59 0.55 -8.78
N LEU A 62 14.23 1.66 -8.46
CA LEU A 62 14.11 2.38 -7.18
C LEU A 62 12.68 2.86 -6.87
N PHE A 63 11.72 2.49 -7.68
CA PHE A 63 10.47 3.20 -7.86
C PHE A 63 9.25 2.36 -7.50
N VAL A 64 9.49 1.10 -7.16
CA VAL A 64 8.42 0.21 -6.73
C VAL A 64 8.31 0.28 -5.21
N VAL A 65 7.17 0.71 -4.75
CA VAL A 65 6.88 0.87 -3.32
C VAL A 65 5.70 -0.01 -2.93
N PRO A 66 5.65 -0.49 -1.69
CA PRO A 66 4.52 -1.30 -1.24
C PRO A 66 3.23 -0.49 -1.29
N SER A 67 2.15 -1.13 -1.71
CA SER A 67 0.82 -0.55 -1.67
C SER A 67 0.23 -0.57 -0.26
N THR A 68 0.68 -1.49 0.59
CA THR A 68 0.15 -1.70 1.93
C THR A 68 1.29 -1.92 2.92
N PHE A 69 1.30 -1.17 4.01
CA PHE A 69 2.32 -1.25 5.06
C PHE A 69 1.78 -0.71 6.38
N ASN A 70 2.44 -1.04 7.47
CA ASN A 70 2.10 -0.49 8.78
C ASN A 70 2.75 0.88 9.02
N THR A 71 2.22 1.64 9.98
CA THR A 71 2.71 2.98 10.33
C THR A 71 4.13 2.95 10.92
N THR A 72 4.60 1.81 11.37
CA THR A 72 5.96 1.60 11.90
C THR A 72 6.93 1.05 10.87
N LEU A 73 6.58 1.11 9.58
CA LEU A 73 7.47 0.66 8.51
C LEU A 73 8.87 1.22 8.65
N ASN A 74 9.82 0.34 8.85
CA ASN A 74 11.23 0.68 8.91
C ASN A 74 11.84 0.55 7.51
N TRP A 75 12.22 1.68 6.96
CA TRP A 75 13.03 1.71 5.76
C TRP A 75 14.49 1.79 6.17
N VAL A 76 15.32 0.98 5.57
CA VAL A 76 16.76 1.18 5.59
C VAL A 76 17.17 1.56 4.19
N SER A 77 17.40 2.83 3.96
CA SER A 77 18.05 3.28 2.75
C SER A 77 19.55 3.18 2.97
N THR A 78 20.21 2.26 2.31
CA THR A 78 21.68 2.20 2.23
C THR A 78 22.20 3.09 1.12
N VAL A 79 21.31 3.83 0.48
CA VAL A 79 21.70 4.79 -0.53
C VAL A 79 22.28 6.00 0.17
N PRO A 80 23.55 6.32 -0.06
CA PRO A 80 23.95 7.69 0.08
C PRO A 80 22.97 8.49 -0.76
N SER A 81 22.34 9.51 -0.16
CA SER A 81 21.45 10.41 -0.91
C SER A 81 22.00 10.55 -2.31
N ILE A 82 21.16 10.49 -3.35
CA ILE A 82 21.64 10.68 -4.72
C ILE A 82 22.19 12.09 -4.80
N ARG A 83 23.30 12.29 -4.15
CA ARG A 83 24.18 13.41 -4.34
C ARG A 83 25.13 12.95 -5.39
N PHE A 84 24.84 13.37 -6.58
CA PHE A 84 25.83 13.39 -7.61
C PHE A 84 27.14 13.89 -7.02
N LEU A 85 28.22 13.15 -7.29
CA LEU A 85 29.57 13.46 -6.89
C LEU A 85 29.90 13.16 -5.42
N GLY A 86 29.97 11.87 -5.09
CA GLY A 86 30.99 11.33 -4.20
C GLY A 86 31.24 11.97 -2.83
N THR A 87 30.48 12.93 -2.40
CA THR A 87 30.74 13.65 -1.16
C THR A 87 29.47 13.78 -0.33
N GLY A 88 29.33 12.89 0.59
CA GLY A 88 28.37 13.00 1.67
C GLY A 88 27.27 11.94 1.64
N GLY A 89 27.56 10.82 2.24
CA GLY A 89 26.57 9.86 2.67
C GLY A 89 25.64 10.49 3.68
N GLY A 90 24.35 10.52 3.39
CA GLY A 90 23.28 10.73 4.31
C GLY A 90 22.34 9.58 4.14
N SER A 91 22.12 8.78 5.17
CA SER A 91 21.00 7.87 5.21
C SER A 91 19.75 8.72 5.35
N GLU A 92 19.02 8.96 4.26
CA GLU A 92 17.66 9.46 4.38
C GLU A 92 16.80 8.27 4.80
N THR A 93 16.51 8.18 6.07
CA THR A 93 15.40 7.36 6.53
C THR A 93 14.13 7.98 5.97
N PRO A 94 13.28 7.23 5.27
CA PRO A 94 12.02 7.75 4.76
C PRO A 94 10.98 7.94 5.86
N SER A 95 11.34 8.62 6.94
CA SER A 95 10.39 9.11 7.94
C SER A 95 9.31 10.01 7.32
N SER A 96 9.53 10.47 6.08
CA SER A 96 8.53 11.23 5.34
C SER A 96 7.45 10.39 4.66
N TYR A 97 7.56 9.07 4.65
CA TYR A 97 6.53 8.21 4.06
C TYR A 97 5.41 7.84 5.03
N ALA A 98 5.70 7.82 6.28
CA ALA A 98 4.74 7.48 7.33
C ALA A 98 4.25 8.74 8.05
N GLY A 99 3.72 9.71 7.34
CA GLY A 99 3.04 10.87 7.94
C GLY A 99 1.78 10.49 8.75
N PHE A 100 1.58 9.19 8.97
CA PHE A 100 0.46 8.63 9.70
C PHE A 100 0.96 7.97 10.98
N THR A 101 0.26 8.24 12.08
CA THR A 101 0.42 7.54 13.36
C THR A 101 -0.76 6.61 13.55
N ALA A 102 -0.62 5.56 14.35
CA ALA A 102 -1.75 4.73 14.75
C ALA A 102 -2.80 5.55 15.52
N GLN A 103 -4.06 5.16 15.42
CA GLN A 103 -5.14 5.74 16.20
C GLN A 103 -4.96 5.38 17.68
N SER A 104 -4.54 4.14 17.94
CA SER A 104 -4.06 3.71 19.25
C SER A 104 -2.98 2.63 19.08
N GLY A 105 -2.19 2.37 20.11
CA GLY A 105 -1.09 1.43 20.00
C GLY A 105 0.06 1.94 19.13
N ALA A 106 0.74 1.02 18.44
CA ALA A 106 1.90 1.31 17.61
C ALA A 106 1.60 1.24 16.11
N ASN A 107 0.66 0.38 15.70
CA ASN A 107 0.43 0.03 14.31
C ASN A 107 -0.96 0.41 13.82
N ALA A 108 -1.02 1.06 12.69
CA ALA A 108 -2.19 1.13 11.82
C ALA A 108 -1.77 0.71 10.42
N MET A 109 -2.71 0.33 9.57
CA MET A 109 -2.42 -0.10 8.21
C MET A 109 -2.64 1.03 7.22
N VAL A 110 -1.62 1.32 6.44
CA VAL A 110 -1.63 2.29 5.34
C VAL A 110 -1.80 1.53 4.03
N ILE A 111 -2.85 1.84 3.29
CA ILE A 111 -3.27 1.18 2.04
C ILE A 111 -3.40 2.27 0.99
N ARG A 112 -2.69 2.18 -0.12
CA ARG A 112 -2.65 3.27 -1.09
C ARG A 112 -2.62 2.78 -2.53
N ASN A 113 -3.11 3.62 -3.43
CA ASN A 113 -2.90 3.43 -4.86
C ASN A 113 -1.41 3.62 -5.18
N VAL A 114 -0.85 2.76 -6.00
CA VAL A 114 0.55 2.84 -6.40
C VAL A 114 0.72 2.61 -7.89
N ALA A 115 1.70 3.29 -8.46
CA ALA A 115 2.24 2.92 -9.76
C ALA A 115 3.31 1.84 -9.56
N TRP A 116 3.33 0.84 -10.43
CA TRP A 116 4.24 -0.30 -10.34
C TRP A 116 4.58 -0.86 -11.73
N ASP A 117 5.57 -1.73 -11.80
CA ASP A 117 6.02 -2.44 -13.00
C ASP A 117 6.32 -1.51 -14.18
N PRO A 118 7.51 -0.88 -14.24
CA PRO A 118 7.89 0.03 -15.32
C PRO A 118 7.88 -0.68 -16.68
N VAL A 119 7.18 -0.09 -17.66
CA VAL A 119 6.95 -0.63 -19.00
C VAL A 119 7.68 0.21 -20.06
N GLY A 120 8.95 0.46 -19.87
CA GLY A 120 9.73 1.27 -20.79
C GLY A 120 10.29 2.53 -20.15
N SER A 121 10.50 3.57 -20.93
CA SER A 121 10.99 4.85 -20.43
C SER A 121 10.33 6.02 -21.13
N VAL A 122 10.15 7.10 -20.39
CA VAL A 122 9.62 8.36 -20.89
C VAL A 122 10.65 9.48 -20.70
N PRO A 123 10.62 10.55 -21.50
CA PRO A 123 11.41 11.74 -21.23
C PRO A 123 11.09 12.29 -19.84
N GLY A 124 12.10 12.55 -19.06
CA GLY A 124 11.97 13.13 -17.73
C GLY A 124 13.05 14.14 -17.45
N VAL A 125 12.89 14.87 -16.37
CA VAL A 125 13.82 15.88 -15.92
C VAL A 125 14.38 15.50 -14.55
N TRP A 126 15.69 15.41 -14.44
CA TRP A 126 16.36 15.22 -13.17
C TRP A 126 16.83 16.54 -12.61
N ARG A 127 16.54 16.75 -11.33
CA ARG A 127 17.09 17.86 -10.57
C ARG A 127 18.38 17.42 -9.88
N LYS A 128 19.44 18.15 -10.10
CA LYS A 128 20.70 18.03 -9.38
C LYS A 128 20.82 19.19 -8.40
N GLU A 129 20.84 18.89 -7.13
CA GLU A 129 21.22 19.87 -6.11
C GLU A 129 22.73 19.87 -5.97
N PHE A 130 23.36 20.96 -6.30
CA PHE A 130 24.80 21.14 -6.17
C PHE A 130 25.11 22.48 -5.52
N ALA A 131 25.73 22.48 -4.34
CA ALA A 131 26.35 23.65 -3.71
C ALA A 131 25.57 24.99 -3.89
N GLY A 132 24.24 24.95 -3.83
CA GLY A 132 23.38 26.13 -3.91
C GLY A 132 22.87 26.46 -5.30
N SER A 133 23.10 25.63 -6.30
CA SER A 133 22.48 25.77 -7.64
C SER A 133 21.76 24.49 -8.04
N ASP A 134 20.57 24.65 -8.63
CA ASP A 134 19.81 23.56 -9.22
C ASP A 134 20.18 23.43 -10.69
N GLU A 135 20.68 22.26 -11.09
CA GLU A 135 20.86 21.92 -12.49
C GLU A 135 19.85 20.86 -12.90
N TYR A 136 19.23 21.04 -14.06
CA TYR A 136 18.22 20.14 -14.60
C TYR A 136 18.78 19.41 -15.82
N TYR A 137 18.61 18.08 -15.82
CA TYR A 137 19.04 17.24 -16.94
C TYR A 137 17.85 16.50 -17.53
N ASN A 138 17.73 16.52 -18.84
CA ASN A 138 16.76 15.71 -19.56
C ASN A 138 17.26 14.28 -19.73
N HIS A 139 16.53 13.32 -19.22
CA HIS A 139 16.85 11.90 -19.35
C HIS A 139 15.59 11.09 -19.58
N ASN A 140 15.77 9.86 -20.09
CA ASN A 140 14.74 8.87 -20.09
C ASN A 140 14.64 8.27 -18.67
N ILE A 141 13.46 8.38 -18.06
CA ILE A 141 13.12 7.77 -16.77
C ILE A 141 12.23 6.56 -17.02
N PRO A 142 12.22 5.56 -16.12
CA PRO A 142 11.29 4.45 -16.25
C PRO A 142 9.84 4.94 -16.29
N ASP A 143 9.08 4.48 -17.28
CA ASP A 143 7.65 4.72 -17.34
C ASP A 143 6.92 3.69 -16.47
N ILE A 144 6.44 4.12 -15.33
CA ILE A 144 5.63 3.30 -14.45
C ILE A 144 4.18 3.48 -14.87
N SER A 145 3.76 2.67 -15.82
CA SER A 145 2.45 2.81 -16.46
C SER A 145 1.37 1.94 -15.85
N ARG A 146 1.73 0.91 -15.07
CA ARG A 146 0.75 0.11 -14.35
C ARG A 146 0.42 0.74 -13.02
N VAL A 147 -0.86 0.80 -12.72
CA VAL A 147 -1.39 1.31 -11.45
C VAL A 147 -2.27 0.24 -10.82
N SER A 148 -2.28 0.19 -9.50
CA SER A 148 -3.19 -0.68 -8.75
C SER A 148 -3.61 -0.02 -7.46
N ALA A 149 -4.85 -0.28 -7.05
CA ALA A 149 -5.27 -0.01 -5.71
C ALA A 149 -4.54 -0.92 -4.72
N GLY A 150 -4.16 -0.37 -3.58
CA GLY A 150 -3.82 -1.17 -2.42
C GLY A 150 -5.05 -1.90 -1.91
N LYS A 151 -4.85 -3.14 -1.46
CA LYS A 151 -5.88 -3.95 -0.81
C LYS A 151 -5.29 -4.63 0.41
N MET A 152 -6.09 -4.72 1.46
CA MET A 152 -5.79 -5.50 2.65
C MET A 152 -7.03 -6.29 3.05
N PHE A 153 -6.89 -7.56 3.34
CA PHE A 153 -8.01 -8.43 3.66
C PHE A 153 -7.62 -9.58 4.60
N LEU A 154 -8.60 -10.12 5.31
CA LEU A 154 -8.42 -11.36 6.07
C LEU A 154 -8.20 -12.51 5.12
N GLY A 155 -7.07 -13.25 5.28
CA GLY A 155 -6.75 -14.40 4.45
C GLY A 155 -5.31 -14.45 3.98
N THR A 156 -5.08 -15.03 2.80
CA THR A 156 -3.76 -15.12 2.15
C THR A 156 -3.82 -14.69 0.69
N TYR A 157 -2.70 -14.22 0.19
CA TYR A 157 -2.55 -13.75 -1.19
C TYR A 157 -1.28 -14.28 -1.83
N ALA A 158 -1.34 -14.59 -3.10
CA ALA A 158 -0.18 -14.92 -3.90
C ALA A 158 -0.28 -14.25 -5.28
N TYR A 159 0.87 -13.88 -5.81
CA TYR A 159 1.01 -13.37 -7.17
C TYR A 159 2.16 -14.12 -7.87
N ALA A 160 1.84 -14.79 -8.94
CA ALA A 160 2.81 -15.53 -9.74
C ALA A 160 2.44 -15.48 -11.23
N ASP A 161 3.41 -15.30 -12.09
CA ASP A 161 3.25 -15.35 -13.54
C ASP A 161 2.10 -14.45 -14.07
N GLY A 162 1.93 -13.28 -13.47
CA GLY A 162 0.88 -12.34 -13.84
C GLY A 162 -0.52 -12.70 -13.31
N SER A 163 -0.63 -13.75 -12.51
CA SER A 163 -1.91 -14.23 -11.96
C SER A 163 -2.00 -13.96 -10.47
N GLU A 164 -3.18 -13.54 -10.03
CA GLU A 164 -3.51 -13.29 -8.64
C GLU A 164 -4.31 -14.45 -8.05
N THR A 165 -3.96 -14.88 -6.85
CA THR A 165 -4.72 -15.87 -6.08
C THR A 165 -5.11 -15.29 -4.73
N TYR A 166 -6.40 -15.21 -4.48
CA TYR A 166 -6.99 -14.74 -3.24
C TYR A 166 -7.61 -15.91 -2.48
N ASN A 167 -7.18 -16.15 -1.24
CA ASN A 167 -7.85 -17.04 -0.30
C ASN A 167 -8.43 -16.17 0.82
N GLU A 168 -9.59 -15.59 0.56
CA GLU A 168 -10.23 -14.66 1.47
C GLU A 168 -10.96 -15.35 2.60
N GLY A 169 -10.81 -14.81 3.79
CA GLY A 169 -11.57 -15.17 4.98
C GLY A 169 -10.76 -15.91 6.02
N THR A 170 -11.30 -15.91 7.21
CA THR A 170 -10.78 -16.65 8.38
C THR A 170 -11.94 -17.34 9.11
N ALA A 171 -11.64 -18.41 9.84
CA ALA A 171 -12.64 -19.12 10.63
C ALA A 171 -13.32 -18.19 11.62
N PHE A 172 -14.64 -18.21 11.62
CA PHE A 172 -15.45 -17.31 12.44
C PHE A 172 -16.87 -17.87 12.64
N SER A 173 -17.32 -17.98 13.87
CA SER A 173 -18.57 -18.66 14.19
C SER A 173 -19.70 -17.75 14.71
N SER A 174 -19.44 -16.45 14.76
CA SER A 174 -20.39 -15.45 15.26
C SER A 174 -21.10 -14.71 14.12
N ARG A 175 -22.18 -13.99 14.47
CA ARG A 175 -22.96 -13.16 13.54
C ARG A 175 -22.97 -11.72 14.04
N PRO A 176 -21.94 -10.91 13.76
CA PRO A 176 -21.90 -9.52 14.18
C PRO A 176 -22.96 -8.70 13.46
N ALA A 177 -23.56 -7.75 14.16
CA ALA A 177 -24.49 -6.80 13.57
C ALA A 177 -23.77 -5.68 12.79
N VAL A 178 -22.57 -5.29 13.25
CA VAL A 178 -21.83 -4.15 12.69
C VAL A 178 -20.34 -4.40 12.73
N LEU A 179 -19.62 -4.04 11.65
CA LEU A 179 -18.18 -3.84 11.65
C LEU A 179 -17.89 -2.35 11.89
N LYS A 180 -17.06 -2.05 12.87
CA LYS A 180 -16.64 -0.68 13.22
C LYS A 180 -15.11 -0.56 13.16
N GLY A 181 -14.63 0.67 13.04
CA GLY A 181 -13.21 1.01 13.10
C GLY A 181 -12.98 2.49 12.88
N PHE A 182 -11.73 2.85 12.71
CA PHE A 182 -11.31 4.22 12.41
C PHE A 182 -10.52 4.27 11.11
N TYR A 183 -10.63 5.39 10.41
CA TYR A 183 -9.89 5.59 9.17
C TYR A 183 -9.47 7.06 8.98
N ILE A 184 -8.43 7.23 8.18
CA ILE A 184 -8.07 8.47 7.51
C ILE A 184 -8.11 8.19 6.01
N TYR A 185 -8.55 9.13 5.20
CA TYR A 185 -8.50 9.01 3.75
C TYR A 185 -8.04 10.31 3.11
N THR A 186 -6.95 10.21 2.37
CA THR A 186 -6.37 11.32 1.60
C THR A 186 -6.53 11.02 0.12
N ASN A 187 -7.22 11.89 -0.59
CA ASN A 187 -7.38 11.79 -2.03
C ASN A 187 -6.06 12.07 -2.77
N ASP A 188 -5.93 11.49 -3.95
CA ASP A 188 -4.96 11.99 -4.93
C ASP A 188 -5.40 13.38 -5.42
N PRO A 189 -4.47 14.36 -5.56
CA PRO A 189 -4.81 15.69 -6.09
C PRO A 189 -5.45 15.66 -7.49
N GLY A 190 -5.17 14.64 -8.28
CA GLY A 190 -5.74 14.44 -9.61
C GLY A 190 -7.14 13.80 -9.60
N ASP A 191 -7.58 13.23 -8.47
CA ASP A 191 -8.94 12.69 -8.32
C ASP A 191 -9.45 12.86 -6.88
N THR A 192 -10.04 14.00 -6.61
CA THR A 192 -10.60 14.33 -5.29
C THR A 192 -11.97 13.68 -5.01
N ALA A 193 -12.54 12.97 -5.97
CA ALA A 193 -13.82 12.27 -5.83
C ALA A 193 -13.67 10.80 -5.44
N GLU A 194 -12.48 10.22 -5.62
CA GLU A 194 -12.19 8.83 -5.27
C GLU A 194 -12.38 8.57 -3.77
N LYS A 195 -12.79 7.36 -3.41
CA LYS A 195 -13.03 6.94 -2.03
C LYS A 195 -12.34 5.61 -1.75
N GLY A 196 -11.90 5.41 -0.54
CA GLY A 196 -11.59 4.08 -0.04
C GLY A 196 -12.87 3.25 0.12
N THR A 197 -12.72 1.94 0.20
CA THR A 197 -13.84 1.04 0.44
C THR A 197 -13.53 0.04 1.56
N VAL A 198 -14.58 -0.37 2.25
CA VAL A 198 -14.57 -1.49 3.17
C VAL A 198 -15.74 -2.41 2.87
N SER A 199 -15.50 -3.70 2.90
CA SER A 199 -16.54 -4.72 2.78
C SER A 199 -16.38 -5.79 3.84
N VAL A 200 -17.51 -6.36 4.27
CA VAL A 200 -17.56 -7.49 5.19
C VAL A 200 -18.56 -8.52 4.67
N GLN A 201 -18.20 -9.80 4.72
CA GLN A 201 -19.05 -10.92 4.40
C GLN A 201 -18.96 -11.98 5.50
N VAL A 202 -20.10 -12.45 5.96
CA VAL A 202 -20.19 -13.60 6.87
C VAL A 202 -20.60 -14.81 6.04
N MET A 203 -19.86 -15.91 6.19
CA MET A 203 -19.96 -17.09 5.34
C MET A 203 -20.50 -18.29 6.11
N SER A 204 -21.26 -19.14 5.43
CA SER A 204 -21.57 -20.51 5.85
C SER A 204 -21.06 -21.47 4.76
N GLY A 205 -19.92 -22.11 5.02
CA GLY A 205 -19.19 -22.78 3.95
C GLY A 205 -18.82 -21.77 2.85
N ASN A 206 -19.24 -22.06 1.63
CA ASN A 206 -19.00 -21.17 0.48
C ASN A 206 -20.15 -20.17 0.20
N THR A 207 -21.18 -20.15 1.05
CA THR A 207 -22.34 -19.27 0.87
C THR A 207 -22.22 -18.03 1.71
N VAL A 208 -22.40 -16.84 1.10
CA VAL A 208 -22.54 -15.58 1.84
C VAL A 208 -23.86 -15.57 2.55
N ILE A 209 -23.86 -15.41 3.86
CA ILE A 209 -25.06 -15.35 4.71
C ILE A 209 -25.30 -13.97 5.34
N GLY A 210 -24.31 -13.11 5.30
CA GLY A 210 -24.40 -11.72 5.75
C GLY A 210 -23.41 -10.86 4.96
N THR A 211 -23.78 -9.62 4.65
CA THR A 211 -22.94 -8.71 3.89
C THR A 211 -23.10 -7.27 4.33
N GLY A 212 -22.02 -6.49 4.23
CA GLY A 212 -22.05 -5.06 4.45
C GLY A 212 -20.91 -4.39 3.69
N SER A 213 -21.07 -3.13 3.32
CA SER A 213 -20.03 -2.35 2.71
C SER A 213 -20.20 -0.86 2.95
N ALA A 214 -19.11 -0.10 2.89
CA ALA A 214 -19.14 1.35 2.93
C ALA A 214 -18.04 1.95 2.03
N LYS A 215 -18.29 3.18 1.58
CA LYS A 215 -17.29 4.03 0.96
C LYS A 215 -16.77 5.02 1.99
N LEU A 216 -15.45 5.13 2.06
CA LEU A 216 -14.73 5.95 3.03
C LEU A 216 -14.21 7.20 2.29
N GLY A 217 -14.84 8.33 2.52
CA GLY A 217 -14.49 9.59 1.88
C GLY A 217 -13.33 10.30 2.58
N ALA A 218 -12.92 11.45 2.02
CA ALA A 218 -11.83 12.24 2.56
C ALA A 218 -12.00 12.56 4.06
N ALA A 219 -10.96 12.29 4.84
CA ALA A 219 -10.89 12.54 6.27
C ALA A 219 -9.44 12.82 6.65
N SER A 220 -9.16 14.03 7.13
CA SER A 220 -7.80 14.48 7.49
C SER A 220 -7.34 14.00 8.87
N SER A 221 -8.22 13.42 9.64
CA SER A 221 -7.96 12.83 10.96
C SER A 221 -8.77 11.55 11.13
N TYR A 222 -8.42 10.73 12.11
CA TYR A 222 -9.15 9.51 12.36
C TYR A 222 -10.63 9.76 12.58
N THR A 223 -11.42 9.18 11.70
CA THR A 223 -12.88 9.26 11.67
C THR A 223 -13.44 7.86 11.86
N ALA A 224 -14.40 7.72 12.73
CA ALA A 224 -15.08 6.44 12.96
C ALA A 224 -15.93 6.05 11.74
N PHE A 225 -15.91 4.76 11.39
CA PHE A 225 -16.85 4.19 10.43
C PHE A 225 -17.65 3.06 11.05
N SER A 226 -18.80 2.79 10.47
CA SER A 226 -19.73 1.74 10.90
C SER A 226 -20.36 1.12 9.65
N VAL A 227 -20.23 -0.20 9.53
CA VAL A 227 -20.76 -1.00 8.41
C VAL A 227 -21.76 -2.00 8.96
N PRO A 228 -23.05 -1.76 8.85
CA PRO A 228 -24.07 -2.75 9.20
C PRO A 228 -23.91 -4.02 8.36
N VAL A 229 -24.13 -5.17 8.98
CA VAL A 229 -24.13 -6.47 8.31
C VAL A 229 -25.56 -6.93 8.12
N GLU A 230 -26.02 -6.95 6.90
CA GLU A 230 -27.35 -7.41 6.52
C GLU A 230 -27.33 -8.92 6.32
N TYR A 231 -28.17 -9.66 7.06
CA TYR A 231 -28.24 -11.11 6.99
C TYR A 231 -29.45 -11.59 6.18
N ILE A 232 -29.28 -12.70 5.49
CA ILE A 232 -30.37 -13.45 4.88
C ILE A 232 -31.21 -14.07 6.03
N ALA A 233 -32.53 -13.96 5.97
CA ALA A 233 -33.45 -14.31 7.08
C ALA A 233 -33.24 -15.76 7.57
N ASP A 234 -33.08 -16.72 6.67
CA ASP A 234 -32.89 -18.14 6.98
C ASP A 234 -31.41 -18.55 7.00
N ALA A 235 -30.54 -17.63 7.43
CA ALA A 235 -29.12 -17.83 7.38
C ALA A 235 -28.64 -19.01 8.23
N ALA A 236 -27.81 -19.86 7.62
CA ALA A 236 -27.11 -20.94 8.28
C ALA A 236 -26.11 -20.41 9.31
N LYS A 237 -25.54 -21.33 10.10
CA LYS A 237 -24.51 -21.01 11.09
C LYS A 237 -23.27 -20.44 10.38
N ALA A 238 -22.73 -19.34 10.89
CA ALA A 238 -21.49 -18.76 10.40
C ALA A 238 -20.31 -19.71 10.59
N THR A 239 -19.43 -19.79 9.58
CA THR A 239 -18.21 -20.61 9.59
C THR A 239 -16.96 -19.81 9.27
N ALA A 240 -17.11 -18.66 8.59
CA ALA A 240 -15.99 -17.77 8.29
C ALA A 240 -16.48 -16.31 8.15
N VAL A 241 -15.52 -15.40 8.24
CA VAL A 241 -15.71 -13.98 7.92
C VAL A 241 -14.65 -13.52 6.93
N ARG A 242 -15.05 -12.68 5.98
CA ARG A 242 -14.18 -11.95 5.06
C ARG A 242 -14.31 -10.47 5.36
N ILE A 243 -13.19 -9.78 5.43
CA ILE A 243 -13.14 -8.31 5.50
C ILE A 243 -12.10 -7.89 4.48
N MET A 244 -12.42 -6.88 3.67
CA MET A 244 -11.49 -6.30 2.71
C MET A 244 -11.56 -4.79 2.78
N PHE A 245 -10.40 -4.16 2.80
CA PHE A 245 -10.19 -2.74 2.57
C PHE A 245 -9.51 -2.53 1.22
N CYS A 246 -9.92 -1.49 0.51
CA CYS A 246 -9.30 -1.08 -0.73
C CYS A 246 -9.11 0.45 -0.74
N SER A 247 -7.98 0.92 -1.22
CA SER A 247 -7.69 2.36 -1.31
C SER A 247 -8.49 3.09 -2.38
N SER A 248 -9.23 2.35 -3.22
CA SER A 248 -9.99 2.91 -4.35
C SER A 248 -11.37 2.30 -4.47
N ASP A 249 -12.34 3.09 -4.91
CA ASP A 249 -13.67 2.65 -5.31
C ASP A 249 -13.83 2.52 -6.84
N LYS A 250 -12.72 2.65 -7.58
CA LYS A 250 -12.71 2.47 -9.04
C LYS A 250 -12.88 1.00 -9.41
N SER A 251 -13.67 0.76 -10.42
CA SER A 251 -13.93 -0.60 -10.94
C SER A 251 -12.80 -1.14 -11.81
N ARG A 252 -11.94 -0.27 -12.33
CA ARG A 252 -10.83 -0.62 -13.22
C ARG A 252 -9.55 0.01 -12.72
N GLU A 253 -8.45 -0.73 -12.76
CA GLU A 253 -7.14 -0.20 -12.37
C GLU A 253 -6.72 1.00 -13.22
N ASN A 254 -7.05 1.00 -14.51
CA ASN A 254 -6.72 2.12 -15.41
C ASN A 254 -7.46 3.43 -15.11
N ASP A 255 -8.48 3.40 -14.28
CA ASP A 255 -9.21 4.60 -13.84
C ASP A 255 -8.61 5.20 -12.56
N ILE A 256 -7.60 4.55 -11.99
CA ILE A 256 -6.90 4.98 -10.78
C ILE A 256 -5.89 6.07 -11.14
N VAL A 257 -5.95 7.17 -10.40
CA VAL A 257 -4.99 8.27 -10.54
C VAL A 257 -3.86 8.11 -9.52
N VAL A 258 -2.64 8.29 -9.98
CA VAL A 258 -1.42 8.21 -9.17
C VAL A 258 -0.53 9.37 -9.54
N SER A 259 -0.76 10.53 -8.94
CA SER A 259 -0.10 11.79 -9.30
C SER A 259 0.85 12.32 -8.24
N THR A 260 0.80 11.77 -7.02
CA THR A 260 1.67 12.24 -5.95
C THR A 260 3.07 11.68 -6.12
N PHE A 261 4.02 12.57 -6.22
CA PHE A 261 5.43 12.25 -6.24
C PHE A 261 6.01 12.36 -4.85
N ASN A 262 6.91 11.47 -4.53
CA ASN A 262 7.62 11.56 -3.28
C ASN A 262 8.85 12.45 -3.45
N GLY A 263 8.65 13.70 -3.29
CA GLY A 263 9.56 14.83 -3.08
C GLY A 263 10.87 14.90 -3.87
N ARG A 264 11.70 13.89 -3.88
CA ARG A 264 13.00 13.89 -4.56
C ARG A 264 13.12 12.85 -5.66
N TYR A 265 12.22 11.90 -5.69
CA TYR A 265 12.26 10.78 -6.64
C TYR A 265 10.93 10.78 -7.40
N GLU A 266 10.92 11.37 -8.57
CA GLU A 266 9.74 11.54 -9.43
C GLU A 266 9.05 10.24 -9.85
N SER A 267 9.54 9.13 -9.39
CA SER A 267 9.21 7.81 -9.85
C SER A 267 8.45 6.96 -8.84
N ALA A 268 8.56 7.25 -7.53
CA ALA A 268 7.75 6.59 -6.53
C ALA A 268 6.37 7.26 -6.47
N ARG A 269 5.49 6.88 -7.39
CA ARG A 269 4.16 7.45 -7.48
C ARG A 269 3.19 6.69 -6.61
N HIS A 270 2.50 7.42 -5.76
CA HIS A 270 1.33 6.92 -5.05
C HIS A 270 0.15 7.86 -5.26
N GLY A 271 -1.04 7.35 -5.07
CA GLY A 271 -2.29 8.09 -5.19
C GLY A 271 -3.03 8.17 -3.87
N ALA A 272 -4.35 8.05 -3.95
CA ALA A 272 -5.19 8.06 -2.77
C ALA A 272 -4.72 7.06 -1.72
N THR A 273 -4.80 7.45 -0.46
CA THR A 273 -4.28 6.71 0.69
C THR A 273 -5.36 6.55 1.75
N LEU A 274 -5.63 5.31 2.11
CA LEU A 274 -6.51 4.90 3.20
C LEU A 274 -5.64 4.39 4.36
N VAL A 275 -5.86 4.93 5.55
CA VAL A 275 -5.31 4.39 6.80
C VAL A 275 -6.45 3.81 7.60
N VAL A 276 -6.28 2.62 8.17
CA VAL A 276 -7.30 1.96 8.99
C VAL A 276 -6.71 1.44 10.28
N ASP A 277 -7.52 1.48 11.34
CA ASP A 277 -7.12 1.02 12.67
C ASP A 277 -8.34 0.64 13.52
N ASN A 278 -8.08 -0.14 14.58
CA ASN A 278 -9.02 -0.49 15.66
C ASN A 278 -10.35 -1.07 15.17
N LEU A 279 -10.27 -2.14 14.40
CA LEU A 279 -11.45 -2.84 13.89
C LEU A 279 -12.10 -3.68 14.97
N THR A 280 -13.41 -3.50 15.16
CA THR A 280 -14.21 -4.24 16.13
C THR A 280 -15.50 -4.72 15.52
N PHE A 281 -16.08 -5.78 16.09
CA PHE A 281 -17.44 -6.21 15.81
C PHE A 281 -18.37 -5.82 16.97
N GLU A 282 -19.55 -5.38 16.61
CA GLU A 282 -20.70 -5.22 17.51
C GLU A 282 -21.76 -6.27 17.18
N TYR A 283 -22.43 -6.80 18.22
CA TYR A 283 -23.41 -7.88 18.13
C TYR A 283 -24.82 -7.43 18.50
#